data_e681d8490915026dd66a49bd16a09059
#
_entry.id   e681d8490915026dd66a49bd16a09059
#
_cell.length_a   1.000
_cell.length_b   1.000
_cell.length_c   1.000
_cell.angle_alpha   90.00
_cell.angle_beta   90.00
_cell.angle_gamma   90.00
#
_symmetry.space_group_name_H-M   'P 1'
#
loop_
_entity.id
_entity.type
_entity.pdbx_description
1 polymer ?
#
loop_
_entity_poly.entity_id
_entity_poly.type
_entity_poly.pdbx_seq_one_letter_code
_entity_poly.pdbx_strand_id
1 'polypeptide(L)'
;PEFVAPHTGIPSFYKAPIGDIDTVEKGQAVVASVPMDHGVVLTRTGTRYGPRAIREASLFYRAVQEAGSEKTSVNVRTNVAYRLKDKPNLTDVGDLMIYPQDINKTSQSISDGVFTVVKEGALPVLLGGDHYLTYPAFEGLAQGIAERKHGARIGHVHIDSHTDFRDSYEGFGKYNHGTSVRRISENSMISYRNMAWVGLNGSVLDSDIYRIYRSNGLKMISSDDIRVSGIREAVKEAVEVAADGTDAVYVSIDIDVVDAAYAPGAGVPVFEGISSKDFLVAAETLSEFDVIGA
;
A
#
# COMPACT_ATOMS: atom_id res chain seq x y z
N PRO A 1 8.05 5.68 -31.67
CA PRO A 1 7.21 4.66 -31.04
C PRO A 1 5.83 4.70 -31.68
N GLU A 2 5.33 3.55 -32.11
CA GLU A 2 3.97 3.42 -32.63
C GLU A 2 2.97 3.80 -31.54
N PHE A 3 1.96 4.57 -31.95
CA PHE A 3 0.88 4.93 -31.04
C PHE A 3 0.06 3.68 -30.70
N VAL A 4 0.11 3.25 -29.45
CA VAL A 4 -0.75 2.18 -28.94
C VAL A 4 -1.98 2.81 -28.28
N ALA A 5 -3.15 2.52 -28.79
CA ALA A 5 -4.39 3.04 -28.19
C ALA A 5 -4.59 2.45 -26.77
N PRO A 6 -5.08 3.22 -25.81
CA PRO A 6 -5.24 2.77 -24.41
C PRO A 6 -6.03 1.46 -24.26
N HIS A 7 -7.04 1.25 -25.09
CA HIS A 7 -7.94 0.09 -25.04
C HIS A 7 -7.41 -1.15 -25.77
N THR A 8 -6.21 -1.11 -26.35
CA THR A 8 -5.65 -2.23 -27.13
C THR A 8 -4.52 -2.93 -26.37
N GLY A 9 -4.29 -4.19 -26.66
CA GLY A 9 -3.23 -5.01 -26.09
C GLY A 9 -3.50 -5.43 -24.63
N ILE A 10 -2.45 -5.95 -23.96
CA ILE A 10 -2.56 -6.41 -22.58
C ILE A 10 -2.67 -5.20 -21.64
N PRO A 11 -3.64 -5.18 -20.70
CA PRO A 11 -3.81 -4.10 -19.75
C PRO A 11 -2.78 -4.20 -18.61
N SER A 12 -1.56 -3.73 -18.85
CA SER A 12 -0.60 -3.49 -17.75
C SER A 12 -0.87 -2.15 -17.05
N PHE A 13 -0.41 -1.99 -15.82
CA PHE A 13 -0.60 -0.76 -15.05
C PHE A 13 0.05 0.44 -15.76
N TYR A 14 -0.75 1.45 -16.10
CA TYR A 14 -0.34 2.61 -16.91
C TYR A 14 0.34 2.24 -18.25
N LYS A 15 0.08 1.09 -18.82
CA LYS A 15 0.81 0.57 -20.00
C LYS A 15 2.32 0.42 -19.78
N ALA A 16 2.75 0.24 -18.52
CA ALA A 16 4.13 -0.11 -18.24
C ALA A 16 4.56 -1.37 -19.01
N PRO A 17 5.83 -1.50 -19.38
CA PRO A 17 6.36 -2.74 -19.92
C PRO A 17 6.03 -3.92 -19.01
N ILE A 18 5.65 -5.04 -19.62
CA ILE A 18 5.48 -6.29 -18.89
C ILE A 18 6.88 -6.90 -18.74
N GLY A 19 7.25 -7.18 -17.50
CA GLY A 19 8.55 -7.73 -17.12
C GLY A 19 8.45 -9.05 -16.38
N ASP A 20 9.62 -9.54 -16.00
CA ASP A 20 9.79 -10.71 -15.16
C ASP A 20 10.37 -10.26 -13.81
N ILE A 21 9.79 -10.76 -12.72
CA ILE A 21 10.21 -10.40 -11.36
C ILE A 21 11.67 -10.79 -11.07
N ASP A 22 12.17 -11.82 -11.74
CA ASP A 22 13.54 -12.29 -11.58
C ASP A 22 14.58 -11.43 -12.34
N THR A 23 14.13 -10.46 -13.14
CA THR A 23 14.99 -9.57 -13.93
C THR A 23 14.89 -8.10 -13.54
N VAL A 24 14.34 -7.82 -12.34
CA VAL A 24 14.21 -6.44 -11.86
C VAL A 24 15.56 -5.82 -11.53
N GLU A 25 15.67 -4.51 -11.74
CA GLU A 25 16.90 -3.75 -11.55
C GLU A 25 16.74 -2.70 -10.46
N LYS A 26 17.85 -2.35 -9.83
CA LYS A 26 17.88 -1.29 -8.81
C LYS A 26 17.27 0.02 -9.32
N GLY A 27 16.40 0.60 -8.49
CA GLY A 27 15.74 1.87 -8.77
C GLY A 27 14.52 1.80 -9.68
N GLN A 28 14.13 0.60 -10.13
CA GLN A 28 12.84 0.41 -10.79
C GLN A 28 11.69 0.48 -9.78
N ALA A 29 10.52 0.92 -10.25
CA ALA A 29 9.25 0.70 -9.58
C ALA A 29 8.59 -0.54 -10.21
N VAL A 30 8.31 -1.55 -9.40
CA VAL A 30 7.83 -2.86 -9.84
C VAL A 30 6.42 -3.07 -9.35
N VAL A 31 5.46 -3.07 -10.28
CA VAL A 31 4.07 -3.37 -9.98
C VAL A 31 3.85 -4.87 -10.01
N ALA A 32 3.39 -5.42 -8.91
CA ALA A 32 2.90 -6.78 -8.80
C ALA A 32 1.49 -6.78 -8.23
N SER A 33 0.74 -7.84 -8.45
CA SER A 33 -0.62 -7.92 -7.93
C SER A 33 -0.86 -9.15 -7.08
N VAL A 34 -1.81 -9.01 -6.17
CA VAL A 34 -2.24 -10.06 -5.25
C VAL A 34 -3.76 -10.21 -5.34
N PRO A 35 -4.28 -10.89 -6.40
CA PRO A 35 -5.72 -11.04 -6.63
C PRO A 35 -6.35 -12.08 -5.71
N MET A 36 -6.39 -11.77 -4.40
CA MET A 36 -6.95 -12.63 -3.36
C MET A 36 -8.04 -11.93 -2.56
N ASP A 37 -8.91 -12.72 -1.93
CA ASP A 37 -9.87 -12.29 -0.90
C ASP A 37 -10.17 -13.39 0.13
N HIS A 38 -9.17 -14.25 0.38
CA HIS A 38 -9.29 -15.34 1.37
C HIS A 38 -9.17 -14.84 2.81
N GLY A 39 -8.53 -13.70 3.02
CA GLY A 39 -8.40 -13.07 4.33
C GLY A 39 -9.65 -12.30 4.76
N VAL A 40 -10.66 -12.21 3.90
CA VAL A 40 -11.89 -11.47 4.20
C VAL A 40 -12.71 -12.19 5.26
N VAL A 41 -12.99 -11.51 6.35
CA VAL A 41 -13.83 -11.99 7.45
C VAL A 41 -15.01 -11.02 7.64
N LEU A 42 -16.21 -11.57 7.87
CA LEU A 42 -17.43 -10.82 8.23
C LEU A 42 -17.89 -9.77 7.20
N THR A 43 -17.36 -9.78 5.95
CA THR A 43 -17.58 -8.71 4.99
C THR A 43 -17.81 -9.24 3.57
N ARG A 44 -17.84 -8.32 2.60
CA ARG A 44 -18.08 -8.65 1.20
C ARG A 44 -16.82 -9.19 0.53
N THR A 45 -16.95 -10.29 -0.19
CA THR A 45 -15.91 -10.81 -1.08
C THR A 45 -15.94 -10.10 -2.43
N GLY A 46 -14.87 -10.27 -3.23
CA GLY A 46 -14.76 -9.72 -4.58
C GLY A 46 -13.57 -8.79 -4.78
N THR A 47 -12.86 -8.44 -3.73
CA THR A 47 -11.63 -7.61 -3.80
C THR A 47 -10.54 -8.26 -4.67
N ARG A 48 -10.58 -9.58 -4.88
CA ARG A 48 -9.71 -10.30 -5.84
C ARG A 48 -9.74 -9.74 -7.26
N TYR A 49 -10.79 -9.03 -7.64
CA TYR A 49 -10.91 -8.38 -8.95
C TYR A 49 -10.32 -6.96 -8.98
N GLY A 50 -9.94 -6.41 -7.82
CA GLY A 50 -9.37 -5.08 -7.67
C GLY A 50 -8.15 -4.83 -8.55
N PRO A 51 -7.12 -5.69 -8.52
CA PRO A 51 -5.91 -5.48 -9.31
C PRO A 51 -6.17 -5.34 -10.81
N ARG A 52 -7.05 -6.16 -11.35
CA ARG A 52 -7.46 -6.07 -12.76
C ARG A 52 -8.19 -4.77 -13.05
N ALA A 53 -9.14 -4.39 -12.21
CA ALA A 53 -9.91 -3.16 -12.37
C ALA A 53 -9.01 -1.90 -12.29
N ILE A 54 -8.03 -1.90 -11.38
CA ILE A 54 -7.04 -0.82 -11.26
C ILE A 54 -6.19 -0.71 -12.53
N ARG A 55 -5.69 -1.83 -13.07
CA ARG A 55 -4.95 -1.83 -14.33
C ARG A 55 -5.80 -1.28 -15.48
N GLU A 56 -7.03 -1.76 -15.64
CA GLU A 56 -7.95 -1.28 -16.67
C GLU A 56 -8.23 0.22 -16.53
N ALA A 57 -8.51 0.71 -15.32
CA ALA A 57 -8.72 2.13 -15.05
C ALA A 57 -7.48 2.98 -15.34
N SER A 58 -6.29 2.47 -15.08
CA SER A 58 -5.02 3.18 -15.31
C SER A 58 -4.72 3.46 -16.77
N LEU A 59 -5.34 2.73 -17.70
CA LEU A 59 -5.12 2.88 -19.14
C LEU A 59 -5.53 4.24 -19.69
N PHE A 60 -6.42 4.96 -18.99
CA PHE A 60 -6.81 6.32 -19.35
C PHE A 60 -5.73 7.37 -19.07
N TYR A 61 -4.74 7.02 -18.25
CA TYR A 61 -3.67 7.94 -17.82
C TYR A 61 -2.35 7.57 -18.51
N ARG A 62 -1.90 8.38 -19.48
CA ARG A 62 -0.77 8.05 -20.36
C ARG A 62 0.59 8.54 -19.91
N ALA A 63 0.67 9.28 -18.80
CA ALA A 63 1.90 9.94 -18.38
C ALA A 63 3.13 9.01 -18.24
N VAL A 64 2.89 7.72 -18.00
CA VAL A 64 3.97 6.72 -17.82
C VAL A 64 4.50 6.20 -19.16
N GLN A 65 3.70 6.18 -20.23
CA GLN A 65 4.14 5.70 -21.57
C GLN A 65 5.28 6.53 -22.15
N GLU A 66 5.51 7.72 -21.61
CA GLU A 66 6.57 8.63 -22.03
C GLU A 66 7.71 8.69 -21.00
N ALA A 67 7.76 7.74 -20.04
CA ALA A 67 8.89 7.62 -19.12
C ALA A 67 10.20 7.55 -19.90
N GLY A 68 11.19 8.34 -19.48
CA GLY A 68 12.45 8.49 -20.21
C GLY A 68 12.42 9.50 -21.37
N SER A 69 11.26 10.05 -21.75
CA SER A 69 11.20 11.11 -22.74
C SER A 69 11.65 12.47 -22.17
N GLU A 70 12.15 13.37 -23.03
CA GLU A 70 12.51 14.75 -22.65
C GLU A 70 11.28 15.65 -22.41
N LYS A 71 10.08 15.13 -22.57
CA LYS A 71 8.85 15.88 -22.37
C LYS A 71 8.66 16.27 -20.89
N THR A 72 8.08 17.42 -20.71
CA THR A 72 7.66 17.93 -19.40
C THR A 72 6.15 17.81 -19.28
N SER A 73 5.69 17.22 -18.19
CA SER A 73 4.28 17.21 -17.79
C SER A 73 4.06 18.19 -16.64
N VAL A 74 2.89 18.77 -16.58
CA VAL A 74 2.50 19.69 -15.51
C VAL A 74 1.29 19.12 -14.80
N ASN A 75 1.41 18.96 -13.49
CA ASN A 75 0.25 18.70 -12.66
C ASN A 75 -0.53 20.01 -12.51
N VAL A 76 -1.66 20.10 -13.18
CA VAL A 76 -2.48 21.33 -13.21
C VAL A 76 -3.07 21.71 -11.85
N ARG A 77 -3.19 20.75 -10.94
CA ARG A 77 -3.74 20.96 -9.60
C ARG A 77 -2.71 21.59 -8.65
N THR A 78 -1.45 21.16 -8.75
CA THR A 78 -0.35 21.65 -7.91
C THR A 78 0.49 22.72 -8.62
N ASN A 79 0.31 22.90 -9.93
CA ASN A 79 1.14 23.71 -10.82
C ASN A 79 2.63 23.32 -10.79
N VAL A 80 2.93 22.06 -10.50
CA VAL A 80 4.28 21.51 -10.47
C VAL A 80 4.58 20.85 -11.81
N ALA A 81 5.68 21.29 -12.43
CA ALA A 81 6.20 20.67 -13.65
C ALA A 81 7.23 19.60 -13.29
N TYR A 82 7.19 18.46 -14.00
CA TYR A 82 8.18 17.40 -13.87
C TYR A 82 8.55 16.85 -15.25
N ARG A 83 9.80 16.45 -15.38
CA ARG A 83 10.29 15.82 -16.61
C ARG A 83 10.05 14.31 -16.51
N LEU A 84 9.51 13.72 -17.57
CA LEU A 84 9.19 12.29 -17.58
C LEU A 84 10.43 11.39 -17.50
N LYS A 85 11.58 11.88 -17.98
CA LYS A 85 12.87 11.17 -17.86
C LYS A 85 13.37 11.01 -16.42
N ASP A 86 12.91 11.86 -15.51
CA ASP A 86 13.31 11.83 -14.10
C ASP A 86 12.41 10.87 -13.28
N LYS A 87 11.41 10.24 -13.91
CA LYS A 87 10.55 9.24 -13.27
C LYS A 87 11.23 7.87 -13.24
N PRO A 88 11.04 7.10 -12.18
CA PRO A 88 11.55 5.73 -12.14
C PRO A 88 10.96 4.90 -13.30
N ASN A 89 11.76 3.99 -13.82
CA ASN A 89 11.25 3.00 -14.76
C ASN A 89 10.21 2.15 -14.07
N LEU A 90 9.01 2.12 -14.63
CA LEU A 90 7.91 1.30 -14.12
C LEU A 90 7.84 0.00 -14.92
N THR A 91 7.77 -1.12 -14.24
CA THR A 91 7.58 -2.45 -14.83
C THR A 91 6.41 -3.14 -14.15
N ASP A 92 5.51 -3.74 -14.92
CA ASP A 92 4.41 -4.56 -14.40
C ASP A 92 4.77 -6.03 -14.56
N VAL A 93 4.95 -6.75 -13.45
CA VAL A 93 5.32 -8.17 -13.44
C VAL A 93 4.11 -9.11 -13.33
N GLY A 94 2.91 -8.56 -13.43
CA GLY A 94 1.68 -9.34 -13.36
C GLY A 94 1.27 -9.72 -11.95
N ASP A 95 0.67 -10.89 -11.81
CA ASP A 95 0.12 -11.38 -10.55
C ASP A 95 1.08 -12.35 -9.86
N LEU A 96 1.28 -12.18 -8.57
CA LEU A 96 1.96 -13.18 -7.74
C LEU A 96 1.08 -14.43 -7.62
N MET A 97 1.71 -15.59 -7.43
CA MET A 97 0.99 -16.86 -7.36
C MET A 97 0.08 -16.91 -6.13
N ILE A 98 -1.19 -17.17 -6.36
CA ILE A 98 -2.22 -17.31 -5.32
C ILE A 98 -2.63 -18.78 -5.22
N TYR A 99 -2.69 -19.28 -3.99
CA TYR A 99 -3.16 -20.62 -3.65
C TYR A 99 -4.51 -20.51 -2.93
N PRO A 100 -5.64 -20.62 -3.63
CA PRO A 100 -6.97 -20.25 -3.10
C PRO A 100 -7.40 -20.97 -1.83
N GLN A 101 -6.83 -22.14 -1.53
CA GLN A 101 -7.17 -22.93 -0.34
C GLN A 101 -6.01 -23.03 0.67
N ASP A 102 -4.93 -22.27 0.44
CA ASP A 102 -3.75 -22.32 1.30
C ASP A 102 -3.19 -20.89 1.53
N ILE A 103 -3.65 -20.28 2.61
CA ILE A 103 -3.25 -18.93 3.00
C ILE A 103 -1.74 -18.86 3.29
N ASN A 104 -1.13 -19.92 3.82
CA ASN A 104 0.29 -19.94 4.14
C ASN A 104 1.15 -19.94 2.88
N LYS A 105 0.79 -20.77 1.88
CA LYS A 105 1.48 -20.75 0.58
C LYS A 105 1.28 -19.44 -0.16
N THR A 106 0.09 -18.85 -0.09
CA THR A 106 -0.16 -17.53 -0.66
C THR A 106 0.70 -16.47 0.03
N SER A 107 0.76 -16.48 1.35
CA SER A 107 1.61 -15.57 2.13
C SER A 107 3.10 -15.73 1.77
N GLN A 108 3.57 -16.97 1.64
CA GLN A 108 4.96 -17.22 1.22
C GLN A 108 5.24 -16.67 -0.18
N SER A 109 4.33 -16.90 -1.13
CA SER A 109 4.47 -16.37 -2.50
C SER A 109 4.53 -14.83 -2.53
N ILE A 110 3.71 -14.16 -1.72
CA ILE A 110 3.74 -12.69 -1.60
C ILE A 110 5.07 -12.24 -1.01
N SER A 111 5.48 -12.87 0.09
CA SER A 111 6.74 -12.54 0.76
C SER A 111 7.94 -12.74 -0.16
N ASP A 112 8.02 -13.86 -0.87
CA ASP A 112 9.11 -14.17 -1.81
C ASP A 112 9.15 -13.18 -2.98
N GLY A 113 7.99 -12.81 -3.52
CA GLY A 113 7.90 -11.83 -4.59
C GLY A 113 8.41 -10.45 -4.15
N VAL A 114 7.94 -9.96 -3.00
CA VAL A 114 8.40 -8.67 -2.45
C VAL A 114 9.88 -8.72 -2.07
N PHE A 115 10.33 -9.80 -1.44
CA PHE A 115 11.75 -10.01 -1.14
C PHE A 115 12.62 -9.91 -2.40
N THR A 116 12.21 -10.56 -3.49
CA THR A 116 12.95 -10.54 -4.76
C THR A 116 13.12 -9.11 -5.30
N VAL A 117 12.07 -8.29 -5.23
CA VAL A 117 12.13 -6.88 -5.65
C VAL A 117 13.02 -6.06 -4.73
N VAL A 118 12.83 -6.17 -3.42
CA VAL A 118 13.51 -5.31 -2.43
C VAL A 118 15.00 -5.62 -2.31
N LYS A 119 15.40 -6.89 -2.37
CA LYS A 119 16.82 -7.26 -2.31
C LYS A 119 17.66 -6.65 -3.43
N GLU A 120 17.07 -6.49 -4.62
CA GLU A 120 17.70 -5.83 -5.77
C GLU A 120 17.72 -4.29 -5.67
N GLY A 121 17.05 -3.72 -4.68
CA GLY A 121 16.95 -2.26 -4.49
C GLY A 121 15.93 -1.61 -5.40
N ALA A 122 14.97 -2.35 -5.86
CA ALA A 122 13.78 -1.85 -6.54
C ALA A 122 12.66 -1.54 -5.54
N LEU A 123 11.68 -0.75 -5.99
CA LEU A 123 10.51 -0.34 -5.20
C LEU A 123 9.33 -1.25 -5.55
N PRO A 124 8.84 -2.09 -4.63
CA PRO A 124 7.61 -2.85 -4.85
C PRO A 124 6.38 -1.94 -4.73
N VAL A 125 5.46 -2.09 -5.67
CA VAL A 125 4.11 -1.49 -5.65
C VAL A 125 3.11 -2.63 -5.81
N LEU A 126 2.34 -2.92 -4.77
CA LEU A 126 1.41 -4.03 -4.76
C LEU A 126 -0.02 -3.56 -5.01
N LEU A 127 -0.69 -4.16 -5.99
CA LEU A 127 -2.11 -3.98 -6.21
C LEU A 127 -2.88 -5.12 -5.52
N GLY A 128 -3.59 -4.81 -4.45
CA GLY A 128 -4.38 -5.77 -3.70
C GLY A 128 -5.75 -6.00 -4.31
N GLY A 129 -6.25 -7.01 -3.94
CA GLY A 129 -7.00 -7.95 -3.17
C GLY A 129 -7.43 -7.44 -1.79
N ASP A 130 -7.58 -8.37 -0.88
CA ASP A 130 -7.88 -8.01 0.51
C ASP A 130 -6.61 -7.53 1.24
N HIS A 131 -6.83 -6.73 2.29
CA HIS A 131 -5.75 -6.04 3.01
C HIS A 131 -4.84 -6.98 3.82
N TYR A 132 -5.18 -8.26 3.94
CA TYR A 132 -4.27 -9.24 4.56
C TYR A 132 -2.90 -9.26 3.87
N LEU A 133 -2.86 -8.99 2.55
CA LEU A 133 -1.61 -8.97 1.78
C LEU A 133 -0.51 -8.10 2.42
N THR A 134 -0.89 -7.05 3.14
CA THR A 134 0.01 -6.10 3.81
C THR A 134 0.99 -6.80 4.74
N TYR A 135 0.55 -7.83 5.48
CA TYR A 135 1.44 -8.57 6.38
C TYR A 135 2.51 -9.38 5.64
N PRO A 136 2.19 -10.32 4.74
CA PRO A 136 3.24 -11.06 4.02
C PRO A 136 4.09 -10.16 3.12
N ALA A 137 3.57 -9.06 2.60
CA ALA A 137 4.37 -8.07 1.88
C ALA A 137 5.41 -7.40 2.79
N PHE A 138 5.02 -7.01 4.01
CA PHE A 138 5.96 -6.49 5.00
C PHE A 138 7.06 -7.50 5.36
N GLU A 139 6.72 -8.78 5.52
CA GLU A 139 7.70 -9.82 5.81
C GLU A 139 8.76 -9.95 4.70
N GLY A 140 8.33 -9.95 3.43
CA GLY A 140 9.25 -9.96 2.29
C GLY A 140 10.11 -8.70 2.20
N LEU A 141 9.51 -7.54 2.47
CA LEU A 141 10.22 -6.26 2.52
C LEU A 141 11.27 -6.25 3.64
N ALA A 142 10.91 -6.70 4.84
CA ALA A 142 11.81 -6.76 5.98
C ALA A 142 13.02 -7.68 5.70
N GLN A 143 12.77 -8.85 5.11
CA GLN A 143 13.84 -9.77 4.71
C GLN A 143 14.75 -9.13 3.64
N GLY A 144 14.19 -8.51 2.60
CA GLY A 144 14.97 -7.87 1.54
C GLY A 144 15.80 -6.67 2.05
N ILE A 145 15.27 -5.91 3.01
CA ILE A 145 16.04 -4.83 3.66
C ILE A 145 17.15 -5.42 4.53
N ALA A 146 16.90 -6.48 5.29
CA ALA A 146 17.89 -7.12 6.14
C ALA A 146 19.09 -7.66 5.35
N GLU A 147 18.88 -8.19 4.14
CA GLU A 147 19.95 -8.58 3.22
C GLU A 147 20.83 -7.40 2.80
N ARG A 148 20.25 -6.22 2.65
CA ARG A 148 20.96 -5.02 2.21
C ARG A 148 21.56 -4.23 3.36
N LYS A 149 20.96 -4.28 4.55
CA LYS A 149 21.38 -3.55 5.74
C LYS A 149 21.08 -4.33 7.01
N HIS A 150 22.10 -4.95 7.57
CA HIS A 150 21.97 -5.65 8.84
C HIS A 150 21.55 -4.69 9.98
N GLY A 151 20.59 -5.11 10.80
CA GLY A 151 20.10 -4.33 11.92
C GLY A 151 19.23 -3.15 11.54
N ALA A 152 18.74 -3.09 10.30
CA ALA A 152 17.82 -2.05 9.83
C ALA A 152 16.52 -2.04 10.64
N ARG A 153 15.90 -0.86 10.72
CA ARG A 153 14.61 -0.62 11.36
C ARG A 153 13.63 -0.08 10.35
N ILE A 154 12.38 -0.48 10.47
CA ILE A 154 11.31 -0.12 9.54
C ILE A 154 10.20 0.58 10.31
N GLY A 155 9.68 1.69 9.76
CA GLY A 155 8.43 2.30 10.21
C GLY A 155 7.27 1.87 9.33
N HIS A 156 6.06 2.04 9.81
CA HIS A 156 4.84 1.70 9.09
C HIS A 156 3.80 2.82 9.16
N VAL A 157 3.31 3.24 8.01
CA VAL A 157 2.14 4.12 7.87
C VAL A 157 0.99 3.30 7.30
N HIS A 158 -0.10 3.24 8.04
CA HIS A 158 -1.32 2.52 7.68
C HIS A 158 -2.43 3.54 7.39
N ILE A 159 -2.82 3.67 6.13
CA ILE A 159 -3.89 4.57 5.68
C ILE A 159 -5.14 3.73 5.50
N ASP A 160 -6.08 3.85 6.43
CA ASP A 160 -7.21 2.93 6.55
C ASP A 160 -8.28 3.52 7.47
N SER A 161 -9.52 3.16 7.27
CA SER A 161 -10.58 3.46 8.23
C SER A 161 -10.58 2.53 9.44
N HIS A 162 -9.87 1.41 9.36
CA HIS A 162 -9.74 0.40 10.42
C HIS A 162 -8.33 0.34 10.99
N THR A 163 -8.17 -0.34 12.11
CA THR A 163 -6.84 -0.52 12.72
C THR A 163 -6.10 -1.72 12.21
N ASP A 164 -6.81 -2.72 11.72
CA ASP A 164 -6.30 -4.06 11.35
C ASP A 164 -5.37 -4.69 12.39
N PHE A 165 -5.64 -4.35 13.66
CA PHE A 165 -4.75 -4.61 14.79
C PHE A 165 -5.31 -5.61 15.80
N ARG A 166 -6.37 -6.37 15.46
CA ARG A 166 -6.84 -7.46 16.31
C ARG A 166 -5.82 -8.59 16.36
N ASP A 167 -5.73 -9.28 17.49
CA ASP A 167 -4.87 -10.47 17.57
C ASP A 167 -5.44 -11.62 16.76
N SER A 168 -6.75 -11.82 16.82
CA SER A 168 -7.47 -12.87 16.09
C SER A 168 -8.95 -12.56 15.99
N TYR A 169 -9.63 -13.27 15.09
CA TYR A 169 -11.10 -13.35 15.03
C TYR A 169 -11.56 -14.77 15.37
N GLU A 170 -12.58 -14.88 16.19
CA GLU A 170 -13.18 -16.16 16.52
C GLU A 170 -13.70 -16.84 15.23
N GLY A 171 -13.33 -18.09 15.03
CA GLY A 171 -13.66 -18.87 13.82
C GLY A 171 -12.80 -18.59 12.59
N PHE A 172 -12.01 -17.48 12.55
CA PHE A 172 -11.18 -17.09 11.40
C PHE A 172 -9.68 -17.09 11.70
N GLY A 173 -9.29 -17.08 13.00
CA GLY A 173 -7.89 -17.15 13.41
C GLY A 173 -7.13 -15.84 13.28
N LYS A 174 -5.80 -15.97 13.14
CA LYS A 174 -4.83 -14.86 13.21
C LYS A 174 -4.41 -14.26 11.86
N TYR A 175 -4.78 -14.90 10.75
CA TYR A 175 -4.31 -14.55 9.41
C TYR A 175 -5.49 -14.11 8.53
N ASN A 176 -5.86 -12.83 8.67
CA ASN A 176 -6.96 -12.22 7.93
C ASN A 176 -6.75 -10.69 7.84
N HIS A 177 -7.59 -9.99 7.07
CA HIS A 177 -7.42 -8.56 6.81
C HIS A 177 -7.45 -7.71 8.09
N GLY A 178 -8.31 -8.00 9.05
CA GLY A 178 -8.41 -7.23 10.30
C GLY A 178 -7.32 -7.52 11.35
N THR A 179 -6.30 -8.33 11.00
CA THR A 179 -5.20 -8.70 11.88
C THR A 179 -3.82 -8.43 11.28
N SER A 180 -3.76 -7.94 10.04
CA SER A 180 -2.53 -7.79 9.25
C SER A 180 -1.51 -6.89 9.94
N VAL A 181 -1.92 -5.73 10.42
CA VAL A 181 -1.03 -4.76 11.10
C VAL A 181 -0.57 -5.27 12.47
N ARG A 182 -1.40 -6.07 13.14
CA ARG A 182 -0.97 -6.75 14.36
C ARG A 182 0.17 -7.74 14.09
N ARG A 183 0.10 -8.48 12.98
CA ARG A 183 1.19 -9.40 12.57
C ARG A 183 2.46 -8.64 12.24
N ILE A 184 2.36 -7.50 11.53
CA ILE A 184 3.50 -6.62 11.26
C ILE A 184 4.17 -6.19 12.58
N SER A 185 3.39 -5.81 13.58
CA SER A 185 3.94 -5.34 14.86
C SER A 185 4.72 -6.40 15.68
N GLU A 186 4.62 -7.66 15.29
CA GLU A 186 5.36 -8.77 15.90
C GLU A 186 6.76 -8.97 15.28
N ASN A 187 7.07 -8.30 14.17
CA ASN A 187 8.38 -8.35 13.55
C ASN A 187 9.40 -7.53 14.35
N SER A 188 10.60 -8.08 14.55
CA SER A 188 11.66 -7.45 15.37
C SER A 188 12.25 -6.16 14.75
N MET A 189 12.03 -5.91 13.47
CA MET A 189 12.54 -4.71 12.78
C MET A 189 11.64 -3.49 12.96
N ILE A 190 10.45 -3.63 13.54
CA ILE A 190 9.51 -2.53 13.78
C ILE A 190 9.29 -2.30 15.27
N SER A 191 8.96 -1.08 15.63
CA SER A 191 8.57 -0.70 16.99
C SER A 191 7.23 0.02 16.96
N TYR A 192 6.41 -0.16 17.98
CA TYR A 192 5.14 0.55 18.12
C TYR A 192 5.25 2.07 17.94
N ARG A 193 6.35 2.66 18.42
CA ARG A 193 6.60 4.11 18.26
C ARG A 193 6.75 4.57 16.80
N ASN A 194 7.07 3.65 15.91
CA ASN A 194 7.25 3.90 14.48
C ASN A 194 6.05 3.42 13.65
N MET A 195 4.90 3.27 14.28
CA MET A 195 3.65 2.90 13.62
C MET A 195 2.64 4.05 13.71
N ALA A 196 2.08 4.42 12.57
CA ALA A 196 1.09 5.49 12.47
C ALA A 196 -0.10 5.06 11.62
N TRP A 197 -1.30 5.42 12.05
CA TRP A 197 -2.56 5.22 11.35
C TRP A 197 -3.13 6.56 10.89
N VAL A 198 -3.67 6.60 9.68
CA VAL A 198 -4.29 7.80 9.08
C VAL A 198 -5.66 7.43 8.51
N GLY A 199 -6.69 8.13 8.96
CA GLY A 199 -8.04 7.97 8.41
C GLY A 199 -8.97 7.12 9.26
N LEU A 200 -8.52 6.70 10.46
CA LEU A 200 -9.34 5.87 11.35
C LEU A 200 -10.73 6.46 11.51
N ASN A 201 -11.74 5.64 11.20
CA ASN A 201 -13.13 6.04 11.23
C ASN A 201 -13.96 4.93 11.88
N GLY A 202 -14.61 5.25 12.97
CA GLY A 202 -15.43 4.31 13.71
C GLY A 202 -15.60 4.73 15.15
N SER A 203 -16.69 4.28 15.75
CA SER A 203 -17.09 4.69 17.10
C SER A 203 -16.50 3.84 18.21
N VAL A 204 -15.89 2.69 17.88
CA VAL A 204 -15.46 1.71 18.88
C VAL A 204 -14.09 1.14 18.54
N LEU A 205 -13.18 1.25 19.49
CA LEU A 205 -11.90 0.56 19.49
C LEU A 205 -11.92 -0.54 20.56
N ASP A 206 -11.40 -1.72 20.24
CA ASP A 206 -11.28 -2.77 21.25
C ASP A 206 -10.42 -2.33 22.43
N SER A 207 -10.82 -2.72 23.64
CA SER A 207 -10.12 -2.33 24.87
C SER A 207 -8.64 -2.69 24.88
N ASP A 208 -8.27 -3.82 24.26
CA ASP A 208 -6.89 -4.27 24.18
C ASP A 208 -6.07 -3.42 23.20
N ILE A 209 -6.64 -3.07 22.06
CA ILE A 209 -6.02 -2.16 21.09
C ILE A 209 -5.85 -0.78 21.73
N TYR A 210 -6.88 -0.27 22.42
CA TYR A 210 -6.82 1.00 23.12
C TYR A 210 -5.73 1.01 24.19
N ARG A 211 -5.57 -0.08 24.96
CA ARG A 211 -4.51 -0.22 25.97
C ARG A 211 -3.12 -0.17 25.31
N ILE A 212 -2.93 -0.90 24.21
CA ILE A 212 -1.66 -0.90 23.46
C ILE A 212 -1.37 0.53 22.95
N TYR A 213 -2.35 1.17 22.34
CA TYR A 213 -2.25 2.56 21.88
C TYR A 213 -1.76 3.50 23.00
N ARG A 214 -2.45 3.50 24.14
CA ARG A 214 -2.13 4.39 25.27
C ARG A 214 -0.77 4.11 25.90
N SER A 215 -0.34 2.86 25.94
CA SER A 215 0.88 2.44 26.64
C SER A 215 2.15 2.51 25.82
N ASN A 216 2.05 2.54 24.48
CA ASN A 216 3.20 2.37 23.59
C ASN A 216 3.47 3.57 22.66
N GLY A 217 2.65 4.62 22.76
CA GLY A 217 2.85 5.84 21.98
C GLY A 217 2.59 5.68 20.47
N LEU A 218 1.68 4.74 20.09
CA LEU A 218 1.25 4.64 18.70
C LEU A 218 0.59 5.96 18.28
N LYS A 219 0.76 6.32 17.00
CA LYS A 219 0.11 7.49 16.43
C LYS A 219 -1.17 7.05 15.69
N MET A 220 -2.30 7.58 16.12
CA MET A 220 -3.60 7.37 15.46
C MET A 220 -4.20 8.72 15.09
N ILE A 221 -4.48 8.91 13.82
CA ILE A 221 -5.09 10.12 13.25
C ILE A 221 -6.44 9.72 12.66
N SER A 222 -7.51 10.21 13.26
CA SER A 222 -8.87 9.89 12.82
C SER A 222 -9.31 10.73 11.61
N SER A 223 -10.43 10.34 10.99
CA SER A 223 -11.08 11.15 9.96
C SER A 223 -11.52 12.51 10.50
N ASP A 224 -11.87 12.61 11.78
CA ASP A 224 -12.19 13.88 12.43
C ASP A 224 -10.95 14.78 12.60
N ASP A 225 -9.80 14.21 13.00
CA ASP A 225 -8.53 14.95 13.03
C ASP A 225 -8.17 15.50 11.67
N ILE A 226 -8.35 14.69 10.61
CA ILE A 226 -8.11 15.10 9.21
C ILE A 226 -9.01 16.26 8.80
N ARG A 227 -10.28 16.29 9.23
CA ARG A 227 -11.18 17.43 8.95
C ARG A 227 -10.69 18.74 9.55
N VAL A 228 -9.96 18.69 10.64
CA VAL A 228 -9.42 19.86 11.35
C VAL A 228 -8.06 20.29 10.77
N SER A 229 -7.12 19.35 10.64
CA SER A 229 -5.74 19.63 10.23
C SER A 229 -5.51 19.57 8.71
N GLY A 230 -6.37 18.86 7.99
CA GLY A 230 -6.20 18.52 6.58
C GLY A 230 -5.36 17.26 6.38
N ILE A 231 -5.67 16.52 5.30
CA ILE A 231 -5.02 15.25 4.99
C ILE A 231 -3.51 15.36 4.76
N ARG A 232 -3.03 16.48 4.19
CA ARG A 232 -1.59 16.70 3.97
C ARG A 232 -0.80 16.69 5.27
N GLU A 233 -1.26 17.43 6.26
CA GLU A 233 -0.60 17.48 7.57
C GLU A 233 -0.69 16.13 8.29
N ALA A 234 -1.83 15.45 8.20
CA ALA A 234 -2.01 14.12 8.77
C ALA A 234 -1.01 13.09 8.21
N VAL A 235 -0.84 13.06 6.87
CA VAL A 235 0.12 12.17 6.22
C VAL A 235 1.57 12.54 6.57
N LYS A 236 1.92 13.84 6.58
CA LYS A 236 3.26 14.28 6.98
C LYS A 236 3.59 13.83 8.40
N GLU A 237 2.71 14.11 9.34
CA GLU A 237 2.89 13.69 10.74
C GLU A 237 3.05 12.17 10.87
N ALA A 238 2.25 11.40 10.14
CA ALA A 238 2.35 9.94 10.16
C ALA A 238 3.70 9.44 9.61
N VAL A 239 4.16 10.01 8.50
CA VAL A 239 5.46 9.63 7.90
C VAL A 239 6.62 10.06 8.82
N GLU A 240 6.57 11.24 9.43
CA GLU A 240 7.59 11.70 10.39
C GLU A 240 7.71 10.76 11.59
N VAL A 241 6.57 10.32 12.14
CA VAL A 241 6.54 9.32 13.23
C VAL A 241 7.13 7.98 12.78
N ALA A 242 6.76 7.51 11.62
CA ALA A 242 7.25 6.25 11.09
C ALA A 242 8.75 6.29 10.76
N ALA A 243 9.25 7.44 10.28
CA ALA A 243 10.63 7.64 9.87
C ALA A 243 11.60 7.91 11.04
N ASP A 244 11.09 8.19 12.25
CA ASP A 244 11.94 8.57 13.39
C ASP A 244 12.88 7.43 13.81
N GLY A 245 14.16 7.55 13.42
CA GLY A 245 15.20 6.55 13.69
C GLY A 245 15.00 5.22 12.96
N THR A 246 14.31 5.20 11.83
CA THR A 246 14.14 4.06 10.93
C THR A 246 14.94 4.23 9.64
N ASP A 247 15.16 3.13 8.93
CA ASP A 247 15.93 3.09 7.68
C ASP A 247 15.02 3.03 6.45
N ALA A 248 13.76 2.72 6.66
CA ALA A 248 12.74 2.62 5.63
C ALA A 248 11.35 2.84 6.25
N VAL A 249 10.43 3.35 5.46
CA VAL A 249 9.02 3.48 5.83
C VAL A 249 8.18 2.66 4.84
N TYR A 250 7.47 1.65 5.37
CA TYR A 250 6.48 0.89 4.63
C TYR A 250 5.12 1.59 4.71
N VAL A 251 4.44 1.72 3.59
CA VAL A 251 3.10 2.30 3.53
C VAL A 251 2.11 1.23 3.07
N SER A 252 1.00 1.08 3.76
CA SER A 252 -0.15 0.30 3.30
C SER A 252 -1.39 1.20 3.21
N ILE A 253 -2.18 0.99 2.17
CA ILE A 253 -3.36 1.81 1.89
C ILE A 253 -4.56 0.89 1.66
N ASP A 254 -5.59 1.00 2.52
CA ASP A 254 -6.89 0.42 2.24
C ASP A 254 -7.80 1.47 1.59
N ILE A 255 -8.43 1.09 0.50
CA ILE A 255 -9.34 1.98 -0.23
C ILE A 255 -10.58 2.35 0.60
N ASP A 256 -10.90 1.59 1.64
CA ASP A 256 -12.05 1.87 2.49
C ASP A 256 -11.84 3.07 3.44
N VAL A 257 -10.62 3.62 3.51
CA VAL A 257 -10.39 4.95 4.09
C VAL A 257 -11.21 6.03 3.38
N VAL A 258 -11.51 5.80 2.11
CA VAL A 258 -12.32 6.70 1.27
C VAL A 258 -13.80 6.45 1.52
N ASP A 259 -14.55 7.53 1.70
CA ASP A 259 -16.00 7.48 1.93
C ASP A 259 -16.72 6.59 0.90
N ALA A 260 -17.70 5.82 1.36
CA ALA A 260 -18.48 4.89 0.54
C ALA A 260 -19.19 5.56 -0.66
N ALA A 261 -19.39 6.86 -0.62
CA ALA A 261 -19.93 7.61 -1.77
C ALA A 261 -18.97 7.62 -2.97
N TYR A 262 -17.65 7.51 -2.73
CA TYR A 262 -16.61 7.46 -3.76
C TYR A 262 -16.07 6.05 -3.99
N ALA A 263 -16.02 5.22 -2.95
CA ALA A 263 -15.48 3.85 -3.00
C ALA A 263 -16.52 2.80 -2.55
N PRO A 264 -17.68 2.69 -3.21
CA PRO A 264 -18.76 1.79 -2.77
C PRO A 264 -18.41 0.29 -2.94
N GLY A 265 -17.37 -0.01 -3.70
CA GLY A 265 -16.90 -1.39 -3.97
C GLY A 265 -15.94 -1.95 -2.92
N ALA A 266 -15.56 -1.18 -1.90
CA ALA A 266 -14.73 -1.66 -0.80
C ALA A 266 -15.39 -2.83 -0.06
N GLY A 267 -14.57 -3.71 0.54
CA GLY A 267 -15.04 -4.85 1.32
C GLY A 267 -15.82 -4.41 2.56
N VAL A 268 -15.30 -3.39 3.26
CA VAL A 268 -15.89 -2.80 4.48
C VAL A 268 -16.07 -1.30 4.30
N PRO A 269 -16.99 -0.84 3.44
CA PRO A 269 -17.14 0.57 3.17
C PRO A 269 -17.63 1.33 4.41
N VAL A 270 -17.10 2.53 4.62
CA VAL A 270 -17.45 3.39 5.73
C VAL A 270 -18.16 4.65 5.28
N PHE A 271 -18.93 5.26 6.18
CA PHE A 271 -19.48 6.59 6.02
C PHE A 271 -18.51 7.61 6.66
N GLU A 272 -18.50 8.82 6.13
CA GLU A 272 -17.65 9.91 6.66
C GLU A 272 -16.14 9.62 6.59
N GLY A 273 -15.74 8.78 5.63
CA GLY A 273 -14.34 8.61 5.23
C GLY A 273 -13.77 9.86 4.59
N ILE A 274 -12.52 9.81 4.14
CA ILE A 274 -11.92 10.91 3.40
C ILE A 274 -12.53 11.03 2.00
N SER A 275 -12.47 12.22 1.42
CA SER A 275 -12.94 12.41 0.04
C SER A 275 -11.95 11.85 -0.99
N SER A 276 -12.42 11.63 -2.23
CA SER A 276 -11.53 11.26 -3.34
C SER A 276 -10.44 12.32 -3.60
N LYS A 277 -10.72 13.59 -3.30
CA LYS A 277 -9.72 14.66 -3.38
C LYS A 277 -8.64 14.50 -2.30
N ASP A 278 -9.06 14.20 -1.07
CA ASP A 278 -8.12 13.97 0.03
C ASP A 278 -7.22 12.76 -0.25
N PHE A 279 -7.78 11.70 -0.82
CA PHE A 279 -7.01 10.53 -1.24
C PHE A 279 -5.90 10.89 -2.25
N LEU A 280 -6.23 11.70 -3.25
CA LEU A 280 -5.22 12.22 -4.21
C LEU A 280 -4.16 13.08 -3.51
N VAL A 281 -4.56 13.93 -2.56
CA VAL A 281 -3.61 14.76 -1.79
C VAL A 281 -2.73 13.88 -0.90
N ALA A 282 -3.26 12.81 -0.31
CA ALA A 282 -2.49 11.85 0.47
C ALA A 282 -1.40 11.21 -0.39
N ALA A 283 -1.76 10.68 -1.58
CA ALA A 283 -0.81 10.09 -2.51
C ALA A 283 0.28 11.09 -2.97
N GLU A 284 -0.11 12.33 -3.28
CA GLU A 284 0.84 13.39 -3.61
C GLU A 284 1.79 13.71 -2.45
N THR A 285 1.27 13.74 -1.23
CA THR A 285 2.08 14.01 -0.04
C THR A 285 3.07 12.88 0.22
N LEU A 286 2.65 11.62 0.10
CA LEU A 286 3.55 10.46 0.19
C LEU A 286 4.70 10.55 -0.81
N SER A 287 4.47 11.08 -2.02
CA SER A 287 5.52 11.24 -3.03
C SER A 287 6.59 12.28 -2.69
N GLU A 288 6.40 13.08 -1.63
CA GLU A 288 7.39 14.02 -1.10
C GLU A 288 8.44 13.32 -0.21
N PHE A 289 8.21 12.06 0.15
CA PHE A 289 9.03 11.27 1.07
C PHE A 289 9.64 10.04 0.39
N ASP A 290 10.75 9.57 0.94
CA ASP A 290 11.37 8.30 0.54
C ASP A 290 10.69 7.15 1.27
N VAL A 291 9.59 6.67 0.72
CA VAL A 291 8.82 5.55 1.26
C VAL A 291 9.00 4.29 0.40
N ILE A 292 8.97 3.11 1.02
CA ILE A 292 9.15 1.83 0.35
C ILE A 292 7.85 1.03 0.48
N GLY A 293 7.31 0.59 -0.66
CA GLY A 293 6.08 -0.19 -0.71
C GLY A 293 4.83 0.68 -0.55
N ALA A 294 3.80 0.33 -1.28
CA ALA A 294 2.45 0.88 -1.13
C ALA A 294 1.45 -0.22 -1.47
#